data_2b1636c48cb293c87fbe6db0cadd7c5b
#
_entry.id   2b1636c48cb293c87fbe6db0cadd7c5b
#
_cell.length_a   1.000
_cell.length_b   1.000
_cell.length_c   1.000
_cell.angle_alpha   90.00
_cell.angle_beta   90.00
_cell.angle_gamma   90.00
#
_symmetry.space_group_name_H-M   'P 1'
#
loop_
_entity.id
_entity.type
_entity.pdbx_description
1 polymer ?
#
loop_
_entity_poly.entity_id
_entity_poly.type
_entity_poly.pdbx_seq_one_letter_code
_entity_poly.pdbx_strand_id
1 'polypeptide(L)'
;MEKLNAIDFGALPLKDAFTIVRGNGKRKMAVFEDPNCGYCKRFERDLQKVSDVTIYMFLYPILGADSADKSKNIWCAKDKARTWQDVMVKDQPVPKASCDASAIDRNVEFGKKLKITGTPTVFFANGSRVPGAISAQQVEKFLAEAKQ
;
A
#
# COMPACT_ATOMS: atom_id res chain seq x y z
N MET A 1 -8.64 -3.17 20.94
CA MET A 1 -9.35 -3.47 19.68
C MET A 1 -8.39 -3.83 18.58
N GLU A 2 -7.42 -2.97 18.35
CA GLU A 2 -6.41 -3.21 17.30
C GLU A 2 -5.70 -4.53 17.45
N LYS A 3 -5.53 -5.02 18.67
CA LYS A 3 -4.84 -6.28 18.90
C LYS A 3 -5.54 -7.48 18.30
N LEU A 4 -6.86 -7.43 18.17
CA LEU A 4 -7.62 -8.51 17.53
C LEU A 4 -7.36 -8.59 16.02
N ASN A 5 -6.97 -7.46 15.43
CA ASN A 5 -6.66 -7.36 14.00
C ASN A 5 -5.18 -7.19 13.73
N ALA A 6 -4.36 -7.21 14.78
CA ALA A 6 -2.94 -7.02 14.64
C ALA A 6 -2.29 -8.24 14.02
N ILE A 7 -1.20 -8.00 13.31
CA ILE A 7 -0.36 -9.07 12.75
C ILE A 7 1.07 -8.75 13.09
N ASP A 8 1.92 -9.76 13.01
CA ASP A 8 3.36 -9.54 13.09
C ASP A 8 3.81 -8.84 11.80
N PHE A 9 4.24 -7.59 11.92
CA PHE A 9 4.69 -6.81 10.76
C PHE A 9 5.80 -7.53 10.01
N GLY A 10 6.68 -8.23 10.73
CA GLY A 10 7.75 -9.00 10.13
C GLY A 10 7.27 -10.20 9.32
N ALA A 11 6.02 -10.62 9.50
CA ALA A 11 5.46 -11.74 8.73
C ALA A 11 4.88 -11.30 7.39
N LEU A 12 4.84 -10.00 7.11
CA LEU A 12 4.38 -9.52 5.81
C LEU A 12 5.34 -9.96 4.71
N PRO A 13 4.81 -10.47 3.58
CA PRO A 13 5.67 -10.93 2.48
C PRO A 13 6.20 -9.74 1.66
N LEU A 14 7.18 -9.03 2.20
CA LEU A 14 7.67 -7.78 1.63
C LEU A 14 8.23 -7.92 0.22
N LYS A 15 8.61 -9.13 -0.18
CA LYS A 15 9.08 -9.39 -1.57
C LYS A 15 8.00 -9.11 -2.60
N ASP A 16 6.74 -9.16 -2.20
CA ASP A 16 5.60 -8.93 -3.08
C ASP A 16 5.09 -7.50 -3.02
N ALA A 17 5.81 -6.63 -2.30
CA ALA A 17 5.55 -5.20 -2.23
C ALA A 17 6.64 -4.42 -2.94
N PHE A 18 6.34 -3.19 -3.32
CA PHE A 18 7.41 -2.25 -3.67
C PHE A 18 7.50 -1.18 -2.58
N THR A 19 8.63 -0.49 -2.51
CA THR A 19 8.87 0.47 -1.44
C THR A 19 8.83 1.90 -1.94
N ILE A 20 8.31 2.78 -1.09
CA ILE A 20 8.40 4.23 -1.28
C ILE A 20 9.11 4.76 -0.05
N VAL A 21 10.25 5.42 -0.26
CA VAL A 21 11.05 5.96 0.84
C VAL A 21 11.01 7.48 0.77
N ARG A 22 10.67 8.10 1.90
CA ARG A 22 10.67 9.56 2.03
C ARG A 22 11.51 9.96 3.21
N GLY A 23 12.31 11.02 3.04
CA GLY A 23 13.20 11.47 4.09
C GLY A 23 14.19 10.37 4.50
N ASN A 24 14.36 10.15 5.78
CA ASN A 24 15.31 9.13 6.27
C ASN A 24 14.77 7.70 6.22
N GLY A 25 13.49 7.52 5.89
CA GLY A 25 12.87 6.20 5.75
C GLY A 25 12.78 5.36 7.02
N LYS A 26 13.03 5.94 8.19
CA LYS A 26 13.16 5.14 9.42
C LYS A 26 11.86 4.54 9.93
N ARG A 27 10.78 5.28 9.82
CA ARG A 27 9.49 4.78 10.30
C ARG A 27 8.87 3.92 9.21
N LYS A 28 8.18 2.86 9.59
CA LYS A 28 7.71 1.87 8.62
C LYS A 28 6.22 1.69 8.69
N MET A 29 5.61 1.56 7.52
CA MET A 29 4.21 1.17 7.39
C MET A 29 4.03 0.37 6.11
N ALA A 30 2.97 -0.43 6.07
CA ALA A 30 2.59 -1.17 4.88
C ALA A 30 1.14 -0.84 4.56
N VAL A 31 0.80 -0.86 3.28
CA VAL A 31 -0.57 -0.55 2.88
C VAL A 31 -0.99 -1.44 1.71
N PHE A 32 -2.25 -1.87 1.75
CA PHE A 32 -2.88 -2.64 0.68
C PHE A 32 -3.82 -1.71 -0.06
N GLU A 33 -3.59 -1.50 -1.35
CA GLU A 33 -4.37 -0.55 -2.14
C GLU A 33 -4.70 -1.06 -3.53
N ASP A 34 -5.81 -0.58 -4.05
CA ASP A 34 -6.28 -0.88 -5.41
C ASP A 34 -6.13 0.40 -6.25
N PRO A 35 -5.54 0.31 -7.46
CA PRO A 35 -5.31 1.51 -8.27
C PRO A 35 -6.59 2.21 -8.75
N ASN A 36 -7.74 1.55 -8.71
CA ASN A 36 -9.02 2.16 -9.08
C ASN A 36 -9.83 2.67 -7.88
N CYS A 37 -9.26 2.58 -6.68
CA CYS A 37 -9.95 2.97 -5.46
C CYS A 37 -9.83 4.47 -5.22
N GLY A 38 -10.98 5.17 -5.20
CA GLY A 38 -11.00 6.62 -4.95
C GLY A 38 -10.47 7.00 -3.58
N TYR A 39 -10.80 6.21 -2.55
CA TYR A 39 -10.27 6.43 -1.20
C TYR A 39 -8.76 6.25 -1.15
N CYS A 40 -8.24 5.31 -1.93
CA CYS A 40 -6.79 5.11 -2.03
C CYS A 40 -6.10 6.30 -2.67
N LYS A 41 -6.70 6.87 -3.71
CA LYS A 41 -6.15 8.07 -4.35
C LYS A 41 -6.08 9.24 -3.37
N ARG A 42 -7.15 9.44 -2.59
CA ARG A 42 -7.17 10.47 -1.57
C ARG A 42 -6.10 10.22 -0.50
N PHE A 43 -5.99 8.97 -0.07
CA PHE A 43 -4.98 8.58 0.91
C PHE A 43 -3.57 8.88 0.41
N GLU A 44 -3.29 8.53 -0.86
CA GLU A 44 -1.97 8.78 -1.45
C GLU A 44 -1.64 10.27 -1.53
N ARG A 45 -2.63 11.11 -1.82
CA ARG A 45 -2.42 12.56 -1.80
C ARG A 45 -2.04 13.06 -0.41
N ASP A 46 -2.74 12.56 0.61
CA ASP A 46 -2.43 12.93 1.99
C ASP A 46 -1.05 12.43 2.41
N LEU A 47 -0.65 11.25 1.95
CA LEU A 47 0.65 10.69 2.29
C LEU A 47 1.82 11.54 1.77
N GLN A 48 1.57 12.42 0.79
CA GLN A 48 2.61 13.34 0.33
C GLN A 48 3.11 14.25 1.45
N LYS A 49 2.32 14.43 2.48
CA LYS A 49 2.66 15.28 3.63
C LYS A 49 3.43 14.52 4.73
N VAL A 50 3.58 13.21 4.59
CA VAL A 50 4.25 12.37 5.58
C VAL A 50 5.68 12.13 5.13
N SER A 51 6.66 12.36 6.03
CA SER A 51 8.06 12.18 5.73
C SER A 51 8.71 11.18 6.68
N ASP A 52 10.00 10.90 6.45
CA ASP A 52 10.81 10.00 7.27
C ASP A 52 10.12 8.65 7.46
N VAL A 53 9.68 8.08 6.33
CA VAL A 53 8.90 6.85 6.32
C VAL A 53 9.32 5.96 5.15
N THR A 54 9.30 4.65 5.39
CA THR A 54 9.35 3.64 4.34
C THR A 54 7.98 2.99 4.26
N ILE A 55 7.36 3.10 3.09
CA ILE A 55 6.03 2.54 2.83
C ILE A 55 6.19 1.30 1.97
N TYR A 56 5.71 0.17 2.47
CA TYR A 56 5.66 -1.08 1.70
C TYR A 56 4.27 -1.16 1.06
N MET A 57 4.24 -1.02 -0.26
CA MET A 57 3.00 -0.95 -1.01
C MET A 57 2.65 -2.30 -1.61
N PHE A 58 1.54 -2.87 -1.15
CA PHE A 58 1.01 -4.11 -1.70
C PHE A 58 -0.13 -3.77 -2.66
N LEU A 59 0.07 -4.05 -3.93
CA LEU A 59 -0.99 -3.88 -4.92
C LEU A 59 -2.04 -4.97 -4.68
N TYR A 60 -3.27 -4.54 -4.43
CA TYR A 60 -4.34 -5.42 -4.00
C TYR A 60 -5.61 -5.14 -4.81
N PRO A 61 -5.69 -5.68 -6.04
CA PRO A 61 -6.81 -5.38 -6.94
C PRO A 61 -8.05 -6.19 -6.58
N ILE A 62 -8.96 -5.56 -5.84
CA ILE A 62 -10.22 -6.19 -5.42
C ILE A 62 -11.43 -5.61 -6.15
N LEU A 63 -11.24 -4.59 -7.00
CA LEU A 63 -12.33 -3.91 -7.68
C LEU A 63 -12.55 -4.40 -9.12
N GLY A 64 -12.03 -5.56 -9.47
CA GLY A 64 -12.33 -6.20 -10.75
C GLY A 64 -11.14 -6.34 -11.69
N ALA A 65 -11.44 -6.75 -12.92
CA ALA A 65 -10.41 -7.11 -13.91
C ALA A 65 -9.54 -5.93 -14.30
N ASP A 66 -10.12 -4.74 -14.45
CA ASP A 66 -9.34 -3.55 -14.80
C ASP A 66 -8.32 -3.21 -13.72
N SER A 67 -8.72 -3.37 -12.45
CA SER A 67 -7.80 -3.17 -11.32
C SER A 67 -6.65 -4.18 -11.36
N ALA A 68 -6.94 -5.42 -11.70
CA ALA A 68 -5.93 -6.47 -11.82
C ALA A 68 -4.92 -6.12 -12.91
N ASP A 69 -5.40 -5.70 -14.07
CA ASP A 69 -4.54 -5.31 -15.20
C ASP A 69 -3.66 -4.13 -14.85
N LYS A 70 -4.25 -3.09 -14.24
CA LYS A 70 -3.49 -1.92 -13.82
C LYS A 70 -2.42 -2.27 -12.80
N SER A 71 -2.77 -3.11 -11.82
CA SER A 71 -1.82 -3.55 -10.80
C SER A 71 -0.64 -4.29 -11.43
N LYS A 72 -0.90 -5.19 -12.36
CA LYS A 72 0.15 -5.92 -13.05
C LYS A 72 1.06 -5.00 -13.85
N ASN A 73 0.48 -4.02 -14.54
CA ASN A 73 1.25 -3.05 -15.31
C ASN A 73 2.14 -2.20 -14.40
N ILE A 74 1.62 -1.77 -13.27
CA ILE A 74 2.41 -1.00 -12.29
C ILE A 74 3.54 -1.86 -11.73
N TRP A 75 3.24 -3.10 -11.39
CA TRP A 75 4.26 -4.02 -10.86
C TRP A 75 5.39 -4.26 -11.85
N CYS A 76 5.07 -4.27 -13.14
CA CYS A 76 6.05 -4.52 -14.20
C CYS A 76 6.76 -3.26 -14.69
N ALA A 77 6.39 -2.09 -14.18
CA ALA A 77 7.05 -0.84 -14.56
C ALA A 77 8.49 -0.82 -14.03
N LYS A 78 9.35 -0.11 -14.75
CA LYS A 78 10.77 0.01 -14.34
C LYS A 78 10.90 0.67 -12.98
N ASP A 79 10.15 1.74 -12.76
CA ASP A 79 10.14 2.46 -11.49
C ASP A 79 8.73 2.38 -10.92
N LYS A 80 8.50 1.33 -10.14
CA LYS A 80 7.17 1.03 -9.60
C LYS A 80 6.64 2.17 -8.75
N ALA A 81 7.48 2.69 -7.86
CA ALA A 81 7.09 3.74 -6.94
C ALA A 81 6.68 5.01 -7.68
N ARG A 82 7.47 5.41 -8.68
CA ARG A 82 7.16 6.60 -9.46
C ARG A 82 5.89 6.40 -10.28
N THR A 83 5.74 5.24 -10.91
CA THR A 83 4.53 4.94 -11.69
C THR A 83 3.30 5.00 -10.81
N TRP A 84 3.37 4.42 -9.61
CA TRP A 84 2.28 4.47 -8.65
C TRP A 84 1.92 5.92 -8.29
N GLN A 85 2.93 6.75 -7.99
CA GLN A 85 2.70 8.16 -7.68
C GLN A 85 2.05 8.90 -8.84
N ASP A 86 2.52 8.66 -10.05
CA ASP A 86 1.95 9.32 -11.24
C ASP A 86 0.49 8.95 -11.42
N VAL A 87 0.14 7.69 -11.21
CA VAL A 87 -1.24 7.20 -11.38
C VAL A 87 -2.13 7.73 -10.26
N MET A 88 -1.71 7.59 -9.01
CA MET A 88 -2.58 7.85 -7.87
C MET A 88 -2.65 9.31 -7.48
N VAL A 89 -1.56 10.04 -7.62
CA VAL A 89 -1.48 11.45 -7.19
C VAL A 89 -1.68 12.39 -8.37
N LYS A 90 -1.13 12.06 -9.53
CA LYS A 90 -1.17 12.93 -10.72
C LYS A 90 -2.22 12.52 -11.74
N ASP A 91 -3.00 11.50 -11.43
CA ASP A 91 -4.09 11.02 -12.30
C ASP A 91 -3.62 10.63 -13.71
N GLN A 92 -2.40 10.16 -13.84
CA GLN A 92 -1.89 9.75 -15.14
C GLN A 92 -2.34 8.33 -15.47
N PRO A 93 -2.50 8.00 -16.76
CA PRO A 93 -2.86 6.63 -17.12
C PRO A 93 -1.72 5.67 -16.80
N VAL A 94 -2.11 4.42 -16.52
CA VAL A 94 -1.13 3.37 -16.22
C VAL A 94 -0.43 2.96 -17.51
N PRO A 95 0.89 3.04 -17.61
CA PRO A 95 1.60 2.60 -18.80
C PRO A 95 1.55 1.07 -18.90
N LYS A 96 1.52 0.57 -20.13
CA LYS A 96 1.57 -0.87 -20.36
C LYS A 96 2.96 -1.41 -20.11
N ALA A 97 3.01 -2.54 -19.41
CA ALA A 97 4.26 -3.23 -19.14
C ALA A 97 3.96 -4.72 -18.94
N SER A 98 4.94 -5.57 -19.17
CA SER A 98 4.74 -7.00 -19.09
C SER A 98 5.93 -7.66 -18.40
N CYS A 99 5.63 -8.53 -17.45
CA CYS A 99 6.64 -9.31 -16.74
C CYS A 99 5.92 -10.40 -15.94
N ASP A 100 6.65 -11.15 -15.13
CA ASP A 100 6.04 -12.07 -14.19
C ASP A 100 5.38 -11.25 -13.06
N ALA A 101 4.06 -11.15 -13.11
CA ALA A 101 3.28 -10.40 -12.15
C ALA A 101 2.54 -11.30 -11.15
N SER A 102 3.06 -12.49 -10.89
CA SER A 102 2.43 -13.42 -9.96
C SER A 102 2.39 -12.89 -8.53
N ALA A 103 3.24 -11.89 -8.20
CA ALA A 103 3.18 -11.20 -6.91
C ALA A 103 1.79 -10.62 -6.65
N ILE A 104 1.11 -10.14 -7.69
CA ILE A 104 -0.23 -9.57 -7.55
C ILE A 104 -1.23 -10.63 -7.07
N ASP A 105 -1.15 -11.83 -7.65
CA ASP A 105 -2.05 -12.93 -7.25
C ASP A 105 -1.76 -13.34 -5.81
N ARG A 106 -0.49 -13.37 -5.42
CA ARG A 106 -0.12 -13.69 -4.03
C ARG A 106 -0.63 -12.64 -3.05
N ASN A 107 -0.60 -11.36 -3.45
CA ASN A 107 -1.13 -10.28 -2.62
C ASN A 107 -2.63 -10.45 -2.37
N VAL A 108 -3.37 -10.78 -3.42
CA VAL A 108 -4.81 -10.99 -3.31
C VAL A 108 -5.10 -12.15 -2.37
N GLU A 109 -4.39 -13.25 -2.54
CA GLU A 109 -4.57 -14.43 -1.70
C GLU A 109 -4.23 -14.12 -0.23
N PHE A 110 -3.08 -13.46 -0.02
CA PHE A 110 -2.65 -13.08 1.33
C PHE A 110 -3.63 -12.12 1.99
N GLY A 111 -4.10 -11.12 1.26
CA GLY A 111 -5.06 -10.15 1.77
C GLY A 111 -6.39 -10.81 2.16
N LYS A 112 -6.83 -11.79 1.37
CA LYS A 112 -8.04 -12.54 1.71
C LYS A 112 -7.86 -13.33 2.99
N LYS A 113 -6.70 -13.93 3.19
CA LYS A 113 -6.38 -14.64 4.44
C LYS A 113 -6.45 -13.71 5.64
N LEU A 114 -6.00 -12.47 5.47
CA LEU A 114 -6.07 -11.46 6.52
C LEU A 114 -7.44 -10.82 6.63
N LYS A 115 -8.39 -11.24 5.81
CA LYS A 115 -9.75 -10.68 5.76
C LYS A 115 -9.73 -9.18 5.45
N ILE A 116 -8.86 -8.77 4.54
CA ILE A 116 -8.84 -7.40 4.03
C ILE A 116 -9.95 -7.31 2.99
N THR A 117 -11.03 -6.61 3.32
CA THR A 117 -12.21 -6.50 2.47
C THR A 117 -12.37 -5.13 1.82
N GLY A 118 -11.51 -4.19 2.17
CA GLY A 118 -11.56 -2.83 1.62
C GLY A 118 -10.19 -2.22 1.56
N THR A 119 -10.07 -1.17 0.75
CA THR A 119 -8.82 -0.45 0.56
C THR A 119 -9.04 1.04 0.80
N PRO A 120 -8.04 1.77 1.27
CA PRO A 120 -6.77 1.27 1.74
C PRO A 120 -6.88 0.57 3.10
N THR A 121 -6.01 -0.39 3.37
CA THR A 121 -5.84 -0.96 4.70
C THR A 121 -4.37 -0.82 5.07
N VAL A 122 -4.10 -0.25 6.23
CA VAL A 122 -2.76 0.15 6.64
C VAL A 122 -2.30 -0.69 7.83
N PHE A 123 -1.04 -1.11 7.79
CA PHE A 123 -0.39 -1.79 8.91
C PHE A 123 0.81 -0.97 9.37
N PHE A 124 0.95 -0.84 10.67
CA PHE A 124 2.09 -0.13 11.28
C PHE A 124 3.07 -1.12 11.89
N ALA A 125 4.26 -0.64 12.23
CA ALA A 125 5.35 -1.52 12.66
C ALA A 125 5.03 -2.31 13.94
N ASN A 126 4.13 -1.81 14.78
CA ASN A 126 3.68 -2.54 15.98
C ASN A 126 2.60 -3.58 15.67
N GLY A 127 2.26 -3.78 14.39
CA GLY A 127 1.23 -4.72 13.96
C GLY A 127 -0.17 -4.15 13.95
N SER A 128 -0.37 -2.91 14.35
CA SER A 128 -1.70 -2.28 14.32
C SER A 128 -2.24 -2.22 12.89
N ARG A 129 -3.51 -2.52 12.75
CA ARG A 129 -4.20 -2.51 11.47
C ARG A 129 -5.28 -1.44 11.48
N VAL A 130 -5.24 -0.56 10.50
CA VAL A 130 -6.19 0.54 10.40
C VAL A 130 -6.84 0.50 9.02
N PRO A 131 -8.14 0.25 8.92
CA PRO A 131 -8.84 0.31 7.64
C PRO A 131 -9.24 1.73 7.30
N GLY A 132 -9.25 2.03 6.00
CA GLY A 132 -9.76 3.29 5.50
C GLY A 132 -8.71 4.35 5.27
N ALA A 133 -9.13 5.41 4.57
CA ALA A 133 -8.26 6.50 4.16
C ALA A 133 -8.14 7.51 5.30
N ILE A 134 -7.23 7.24 6.22
CA ILE A 134 -6.96 8.16 7.34
C ILE A 134 -6.15 9.35 6.86
N SER A 135 -6.19 10.45 7.60
CA SER A 135 -5.49 11.68 7.24
C SER A 135 -3.97 11.57 7.51
N ALA A 136 -3.22 12.49 6.92
CA ALA A 136 -1.78 12.57 7.19
C ALA A 136 -1.49 12.72 8.69
N GLN A 137 -2.29 13.51 9.38
CA GLN A 137 -2.16 13.71 10.82
C GLN A 137 -2.34 12.42 11.59
N GLN A 138 -3.34 11.62 11.19
CA GLN A 138 -3.59 10.33 11.82
C GLN A 138 -2.46 9.33 11.52
N VAL A 139 -1.94 9.35 10.29
CA VAL A 139 -0.78 8.52 9.94
C VAL A 139 0.40 8.85 10.84
N GLU A 140 0.70 10.16 11.02
CA GLU A 140 1.80 10.58 11.88
C GLU A 140 1.61 10.09 13.31
N LYS A 141 0.39 10.16 13.81
CA LYS A 141 0.08 9.70 15.16
C LYS A 141 0.35 8.19 15.30
N PHE A 142 -0.14 7.40 14.35
CA PHE A 142 0.09 5.94 14.39
C PHE A 142 1.56 5.58 14.23
N LEU A 143 2.29 6.32 13.38
CA LEU A 143 3.72 6.10 13.22
C LEU A 143 4.46 6.38 14.53
N ALA A 144 4.07 7.44 15.23
CA ALA A 144 4.68 7.77 16.52
C ALA A 144 4.40 6.72 17.59
N GLU A 145 3.18 6.19 17.60
CA GLU A 145 2.80 5.14 18.56
C GLU A 145 3.45 3.81 18.26
N ALA A 146 3.81 3.59 17.01
CA ALA A 146 4.38 2.31 16.55
C ALA A 146 5.91 2.33 16.53
N LYS A 147 6.53 3.17 17.33
CA LYS A 147 8.00 3.23 17.39
C LYS A 147 8.63 1.87 17.59
N GLN A 148 9.73 1.68 16.92
CA GLN A 148 10.57 0.51 17.09
C GLN A 148 11.72 0.78 18.05
#